data_cd86136466d447355ea0a05973210005
#
_entry.id   cd86136466d447355ea0a05973210005
#
_cell.length_a   1.000
_cell.length_b   1.000
_cell.length_c   1.000
_cell.angle_alpha   90.00
_cell.angle_beta   90.00
_cell.angle_gamma   90.00
#
_symmetry.space_group_name_H-M   'P 1'
#
loop_
_entity.id
_entity.type
_entity.pdbx_description
1 polymer ?
#
loop_
_entity_poly.entity_id
_entity_poly.type
_entity_poly.pdbx_seq_one_letter_code
_entity_poly.pdbx_strand_id
1 'polypeptide(L)'
;MSIESKNYVDAFPIGQRAIDILRLLGECPATSFHESLVSRCILDLLDNTQIDYRVDRYGNIVAKVGSRVGAPSESSPIAFVAHMDHPGFEVVRHDEGLPIASPLGLSLIHI
;
A
#
# COMPACT_ATOMS: atom_id res chain seq x y z
N MET A 1 16.11 5.84 34.17
CA MET A 1 17.00 5.75 32.98
C MET A 1 16.13 5.84 31.75
N SER A 2 15.92 7.08 31.25
CA SER A 2 15.12 7.33 30.06
C SER A 2 15.87 6.76 28.84
N ILE A 3 15.29 5.77 28.20
CA ILE A 3 15.72 5.37 26.86
C ILE A 3 15.23 6.48 25.94
N GLU A 4 16.14 7.41 25.59
CA GLU A 4 15.93 8.31 24.48
C GLU A 4 15.66 7.43 23.25
N SER A 5 14.42 7.47 22.77
CA SER A 5 14.06 6.94 21.46
C SER A 5 14.84 7.76 20.42
N LYS A 6 16.10 7.40 20.16
CA LYS A 6 16.78 7.86 18.96
C LYS A 6 15.85 7.55 17.80
N ASN A 7 15.36 8.61 17.14
CA ASN A 7 14.56 8.49 15.94
C ASN A 7 15.42 7.80 14.88
N TYR A 8 15.26 6.47 14.78
CA TYR A 8 15.93 5.67 13.73
C TYR A 8 15.60 6.15 12.32
N VAL A 9 14.50 6.90 12.19
CA VAL A 9 14.07 7.54 10.93
C VAL A 9 15.08 8.56 10.43
N ASP A 10 15.69 9.33 11.33
CA ASP A 10 16.66 10.38 10.98
C ASP A 10 18.04 9.82 10.58
N ALA A 11 18.29 8.54 10.86
CA ALA A 11 19.55 7.87 10.50
C ALA A 11 19.62 7.50 9.01
N PHE A 12 18.50 7.53 8.26
CA PHE A 12 18.45 7.18 6.86
C PHE A 12 17.81 8.30 6.05
N PRO A 13 18.47 8.82 5.00
CA PRO A 13 17.93 9.88 4.13
C PRO A 13 16.58 9.49 3.48
N ILE A 14 16.29 8.19 3.39
CA ILE A 14 15.06 7.60 2.80
C ILE A 14 13.92 7.54 3.83
N GLY A 15 14.23 7.58 5.14
CA GLY A 15 13.25 7.31 6.20
C GLY A 15 12.07 8.27 6.21
N GLN A 16 12.30 9.58 6.07
CA GLN A 16 11.22 10.56 6.06
C GLN A 16 10.30 10.37 4.86
N ARG A 17 10.86 10.15 3.67
CA ARG A 17 10.07 9.88 2.46
C ARG A 17 9.23 8.62 2.58
N ALA A 18 9.75 7.57 3.20
CA ALA A 18 8.99 6.34 3.44
C ALA A 18 7.79 6.59 4.37
N ILE A 19 7.98 7.38 5.43
CA ILE A 19 6.90 7.76 6.34
C ILE A 19 5.83 8.59 5.62
N ASP A 20 6.24 9.55 4.79
CA ASP A 20 5.32 10.39 4.04
C ASP A 20 4.48 9.58 3.05
N ILE A 21 5.09 8.59 2.38
CA ILE A 21 4.37 7.64 1.52
C ILE A 21 3.41 6.78 2.33
N LEU A 22 3.83 6.25 3.48
CA LEU A 22 2.96 5.45 4.36
C LEU A 22 1.75 6.25 4.85
N ARG A 23 1.93 7.52 5.21
CA ARG A 23 0.83 8.41 5.58
C ARG A 23 -0.12 8.64 4.42
N LEU A 24 0.41 8.99 3.25
CA LEU A 24 -0.39 9.21 2.05
C LEU A 24 -1.24 7.99 1.71
N LEU A 25 -0.65 6.80 1.70
CA LEU A 25 -1.37 5.57 1.40
C LEU A 25 -2.36 5.19 2.52
N GLY A 26 -2.00 5.43 3.80
CA GLY A 26 -2.86 5.16 4.94
C GLY A 26 -4.08 6.08 5.04
N GLU A 27 -4.03 7.26 4.43
CA GLU A 27 -5.17 8.18 4.33
C GLU A 27 -6.12 7.83 3.18
N CYS A 28 -5.69 6.99 2.23
CA CYS A 28 -6.55 6.54 1.13
C CYS A 28 -7.54 5.48 1.63
N PRO A 29 -8.86 5.68 1.45
CA PRO A 29 -9.81 4.60 1.67
C PRO A 29 -9.50 3.41 0.75
N ALA A 30 -9.35 2.23 1.33
CA ALA A 30 -8.90 1.03 0.63
C ALA A 30 -9.51 -0.24 1.23
N THR A 31 -10.82 -0.25 1.47
CA THR A 31 -11.49 -1.48 1.88
C THR A 31 -11.48 -2.51 0.76
N SER A 32 -11.51 -3.79 1.10
CA SER A 32 -11.55 -4.89 0.13
C SER A 32 -12.64 -4.65 -0.90
N PHE A 33 -12.33 -4.85 -2.18
CA PHE A 33 -13.15 -4.56 -3.37
C PHE A 33 -13.32 -3.07 -3.71
N HIS A 34 -12.73 -2.15 -2.94
CA HIS A 34 -12.82 -0.69 -3.15
C HIS A 34 -11.43 -0.04 -3.16
N GLU A 35 -10.45 -0.69 -3.80
CA GLU A 35 -9.04 -0.28 -3.80
C GLU A 35 -8.72 0.81 -4.84
N SER A 36 -9.71 1.33 -5.57
CA SER A 36 -9.49 2.25 -6.69
C SER A 36 -8.75 3.54 -6.29
N LEU A 37 -9.00 4.06 -5.09
CA LEU A 37 -8.36 5.30 -4.62
C LEU A 37 -6.89 5.06 -4.25
N VAL A 38 -6.59 4.03 -3.47
CA VAL A 38 -5.20 3.70 -3.11
C VAL A 38 -4.40 3.27 -4.34
N SER A 39 -5.01 2.52 -5.27
CA SER A 39 -4.39 2.16 -6.54
C SER A 39 -3.98 3.41 -7.32
N ARG A 40 -4.87 4.40 -7.43
CA ARG A 40 -4.54 5.68 -8.08
C ARG A 40 -3.41 6.41 -7.38
N CYS A 41 -3.42 6.50 -6.05
CA CYS A 41 -2.32 7.09 -5.29
C CYS A 41 -0.97 6.41 -5.58
N ILE A 42 -0.95 5.08 -5.69
CA ILE A 42 0.26 4.32 -6.02
C ILE A 42 0.73 4.63 -7.44
N LEU A 43 -0.20 4.68 -8.41
CA LEU A 43 0.13 5.02 -9.80
C LEU A 43 0.69 6.44 -9.91
N ASP A 44 0.08 7.42 -9.24
CA ASP A 44 0.57 8.80 -9.21
C ASP A 44 1.98 8.89 -8.60
N LEU A 45 2.28 8.08 -7.56
CA LEU A 45 3.63 7.98 -7.00
C LEU A 45 4.62 7.39 -8.00
N LEU A 46 4.24 6.35 -8.74
CA LEU A 46 5.08 5.69 -9.75
C LEU A 46 5.33 6.59 -10.96
N ASP A 47 4.32 7.33 -11.42
CA ASP A 47 4.42 8.27 -12.55
C ASP A 47 5.43 9.40 -12.27
N ASN A 48 5.65 9.74 -11.00
CA ASN A 48 6.69 10.67 -10.59
C ASN A 48 8.08 10.04 -10.45
N THR A 49 8.24 8.81 -10.89
CA THR A 49 9.51 8.07 -10.91
C THR A 49 9.88 7.66 -12.33
N GLN A 50 11.08 7.10 -12.50
CA GLN A 50 11.50 6.46 -13.76
C GLN A 50 11.35 4.93 -13.68
N ILE A 51 10.46 4.45 -12.84
CA ILE A 51 10.22 3.02 -12.64
C ILE A 51 9.19 2.54 -13.64
N ASP A 52 9.55 1.56 -14.45
CA ASP A 52 8.60 0.89 -15.35
C ASP A 52 7.59 0.08 -14.54
N TYR A 53 6.31 0.27 -14.82
CA TYR A 53 5.26 -0.50 -14.20
C TYR A 53 4.16 -0.89 -15.20
N ARG A 54 3.35 -1.84 -14.81
CA ARG A 54 2.13 -2.23 -15.54
C ARG A 54 1.02 -2.56 -14.55
N VAL A 55 -0.20 -2.38 -14.97
CA VAL A 55 -1.39 -2.86 -14.27
C VAL A 55 -1.93 -4.06 -15.02
N ASP A 56 -2.18 -5.16 -14.33
CA ASP A 56 -2.76 -6.34 -14.95
C ASP A 56 -4.29 -6.26 -15.01
N ARG A 57 -4.92 -7.26 -15.63
CA ARG A 57 -6.40 -7.34 -15.77
C ARG A 57 -7.16 -7.44 -14.44
N TYR A 58 -6.48 -7.73 -13.35
CA TYR A 58 -7.07 -7.85 -12.01
C TYR A 58 -6.82 -6.61 -11.16
N GLY A 59 -6.13 -5.59 -11.69
CA GLY A 59 -5.78 -4.38 -10.98
C GLY A 59 -4.48 -4.47 -10.17
N ASN A 60 -3.72 -5.59 -10.27
CA ASN A 60 -2.42 -5.67 -9.64
C ASN A 60 -1.42 -4.73 -10.33
N ILE A 61 -0.72 -3.94 -9.53
CA ILE A 61 0.36 -3.06 -10.00
C ILE A 61 1.68 -3.81 -9.86
N VAL A 62 2.37 -3.99 -10.99
CA VAL A 62 3.67 -4.65 -11.05
C VAL A 62 4.72 -3.66 -11.50
N ALA A 63 5.59 -3.24 -10.61
CA ALA A 63 6.68 -2.33 -10.89
C ALA A 63 8.01 -3.09 -10.94
N LYS A 64 8.86 -2.74 -11.91
CA LYS A 64 10.18 -3.34 -12.08
C LYS A 64 11.26 -2.31 -11.78
N VAL A 65 11.99 -2.52 -10.70
CA VAL A 65 13.17 -1.72 -10.39
C VAL A 65 14.37 -2.33 -11.10
N GLY A 66 15.06 -1.51 -11.88
CA GLY A 66 16.02 -1.93 -12.88
C GLY A 66 17.16 -2.80 -12.39
N SER A 67 17.66 -3.64 -13.29
CA SER A 67 18.94 -4.33 -13.13
C SER A 67 20.07 -3.30 -13.15
N ARG A 68 21.02 -3.40 -12.24
CA ARG A 68 22.28 -2.67 -12.37
C ARG A 68 22.90 -3.01 -13.72
N VAL A 69 23.26 -1.98 -14.49
CA VAL A 69 24.08 -2.18 -15.69
C VAL A 69 25.36 -2.91 -15.24
N GLY A 70 25.59 -4.12 -15.78
CA GLY A 70 26.74 -4.96 -15.39
C GLY A 70 26.46 -5.99 -14.27
N ALA A 71 25.22 -6.14 -13.79
CA ALA A 71 24.88 -7.27 -12.92
C ALA A 71 25.00 -8.59 -13.71
N PRO A 72 25.55 -9.68 -13.08
CA PRO A 72 25.60 -10.98 -13.74
C PRO A 72 24.18 -11.40 -14.18
N SER A 73 24.05 -11.93 -15.40
CA SER A 73 22.76 -12.37 -15.94
C SER A 73 22.13 -13.56 -15.20
N GLU A 74 22.84 -14.12 -14.21
CA GLU A 74 22.45 -15.28 -13.42
C GLU A 74 21.79 -14.92 -12.08
N SER A 75 21.64 -13.63 -11.73
CA SER A 75 20.94 -13.27 -10.51
C SER A 75 19.44 -13.46 -10.64
N SER A 76 18.87 -14.35 -9.83
CA SER A 76 17.42 -14.50 -9.74
C SER A 76 16.76 -13.20 -9.24
N PRO A 77 15.66 -12.75 -9.84
CA PRO A 77 14.95 -11.58 -9.37
C PRO A 77 14.35 -11.82 -7.99
N ILE A 78 14.38 -10.80 -7.14
CA ILE A 78 13.64 -10.79 -5.86
C ILE A 78 12.32 -10.09 -6.10
N ALA A 79 11.22 -10.68 -5.65
CA ALA A 79 9.90 -10.06 -5.71
C ALA A 79 9.45 -9.69 -4.29
N PHE A 80 8.96 -8.46 -4.14
CA PHE A 80 8.23 -7.99 -2.97
C PHE A 80 6.76 -7.92 -3.32
N VAL A 81 5.91 -8.49 -2.48
CA VAL A 81 4.46 -8.52 -2.68
C VAL A 81 3.78 -7.93 -1.47
N ALA A 82 2.84 -7.02 -1.69
CA ALA A 82 2.02 -6.44 -0.65
C ALA A 82 0.59 -6.26 -1.18
N HIS A 83 -0.41 -6.45 -0.30
CA HIS A 83 -1.79 -6.12 -0.64
C HIS A 83 -2.06 -4.62 -0.42
N MET A 84 -3.06 -4.08 -1.12
CA MET A 84 -3.44 -2.67 -1.06
C MET A 84 -4.64 -2.43 -0.14
N ASP A 85 -5.45 -3.45 0.11
CA ASP A 85 -6.67 -3.33 0.90
C ASP A 85 -6.43 -3.47 2.40
N HIS A 86 -7.38 -2.96 3.16
CA HIS A 86 -7.48 -3.17 4.60
C HIS A 86 -8.92 -3.54 4.99
N PRO A 87 -9.14 -4.21 6.13
CA PRO A 87 -10.48 -4.49 6.63
C PRO A 87 -11.28 -3.20 6.84
N GLY A 88 -12.56 -3.26 6.53
CA GLY A 88 -13.46 -2.12 6.69
C GLY A 88 -14.92 -2.53 6.68
N PHE A 89 -15.79 -1.56 6.52
CA PHE A 89 -17.22 -1.77 6.46
C PHE A 89 -17.82 -1.02 5.28
N GLU A 90 -18.78 -1.65 4.63
CA GLU A 90 -19.62 -1.03 3.59
C GLU A 90 -21.03 -0.81 4.13
N VAL A 91 -21.53 0.41 4.03
CA VAL A 91 -22.93 0.70 4.39
C VAL A 91 -23.84 0.15 3.29
N VAL A 92 -24.56 -0.92 3.59
CA VAL A 92 -25.41 -1.62 2.61
C VAL A 92 -26.83 -1.09 2.58
N ARG A 93 -27.34 -0.51 3.68
CA ARG A 93 -28.67 0.10 3.79
C ARG A 93 -28.80 0.96 5.03
N HIS A 94 -29.87 1.71 5.10
CA HIS A 94 -30.30 2.39 6.35
C HIS A 94 -31.59 1.76 6.85
N ASP A 95 -31.71 1.64 8.17
CA ASP A 95 -32.90 1.15 8.86
C ASP A 95 -33.25 2.13 9.98
N GLU A 96 -34.43 2.71 9.93
CA GLU A 96 -34.89 3.77 10.85
C GLU A 96 -33.87 4.91 11.07
N GLY A 97 -33.14 5.27 9.99
CA GLY A 97 -32.10 6.31 10.02
C GLY A 97 -30.73 5.85 10.51
N LEU A 98 -30.57 4.58 10.91
CA LEU A 98 -29.29 3.99 11.33
C LEU A 98 -28.62 3.28 10.14
N PRO A 99 -27.32 3.47 9.91
CA PRO A 99 -26.59 2.75 8.87
C PRO A 99 -26.40 1.28 9.28
N ILE A 100 -26.77 0.38 8.38
CA ILE A 100 -26.45 -1.05 8.50
C ILE A 100 -25.27 -1.33 7.59
N ALA A 101 -24.18 -1.82 8.18
CA ALA A 101 -22.93 -2.05 7.47
C ALA A 101 -22.57 -3.54 7.44
N SER A 102 -21.98 -3.97 6.32
CA SER A 102 -21.39 -5.28 6.14
C SER A 102 -19.86 -5.19 6.27
N PRO A 103 -19.20 -6.11 6.99
CA PRO A 103 -17.75 -6.14 7.06
C PRO A 103 -17.16 -6.58 5.71
N LEU A 104 -16.07 -5.91 5.29
CA LEU A 104 -15.28 -6.26 4.13
C LEU A 104 -13.86 -6.66 4.55
N GLY A 105 -13.30 -7.65 3.90
CA GLY A 105 -11.98 -8.18 4.20
C GLY A 105 -12.00 -9.29 5.25
N LEU A 106 -10.89 -9.47 5.96
CA LEU A 106 -10.74 -10.52 6.97
C LEU A 106 -11.74 -10.28 8.09
N SER A 107 -12.57 -11.28 8.35
CA SER A 107 -13.59 -11.22 9.40
C SER A 107 -12.95 -11.05 10.77
N LEU A 108 -13.33 -9.98 11.48
CA LEU A 108 -12.98 -9.76 12.89
C LEU A 108 -13.68 -10.75 13.84
N ILE A 109 -14.42 -11.73 13.32
CA ILE A 109 -15.25 -12.67 14.08
C ILE A 109 -14.44 -13.82 14.70
N HIS A 110 -13.15 -13.92 14.42
CA HIS A 110 -12.27 -14.95 14.96
C HIS A 110 -11.33 -14.47 16.08
N ILE A 111 -11.74 -13.47 16.80
CA ILE A 111 -11.06 -13.06 18.05
C ILE A 111 -11.79 -13.68 19.22
#